data_49ea94df13581af3e82369649a7e1352
#
_entry.id   49ea94df13581af3e82369649a7e1352
#
_cell.length_a   1.000
_cell.length_b   1.000
_cell.length_c   1.000
_cell.angle_alpha   90.00
_cell.angle_beta   90.00
_cell.angle_gamma   90.00
#
_symmetry.space_group_name_H-M   'P 1'
#
loop_
_entity.id
_entity.type
_entity.pdbx_description
1 polymer ?
#
loop_
_entity_poly.entity_id
_entity_poly.type
_entity_poly.pdbx_seq_one_letter_code
_entity_poly.pdbx_strand_id
1 'polypeptide(L)'
;MLSPQVVGMWCAEPAHLYLDSMDMGSWQHFQHDADIGLLGCGATLDEAFEQIAIALTAVITDPAGVQPRVEVSIHCAAPDAELLLVDWLNALVYEMATRNMLFGRFRCHIDASRLEASAWGEPIDVARHAPAVEVKGATYTGLRVSREGGMWVASCVVDV
;
A
#
# COMPACT_ATOMS: atom_id res chain seq x y z
N MET A 1 0.81 18.89 -8.14
CA MET A 1 0.83 17.48 -7.70
C MET A 1 -0.49 16.84 -8.12
N LEU A 2 -0.44 15.84 -8.95
CA LEU A 2 -1.64 15.14 -9.37
C LEU A 2 -2.13 14.26 -8.23
N SER A 3 -3.36 14.49 -7.80
CA SER A 3 -4.03 13.59 -6.87
C SER A 3 -4.09 12.19 -7.47
N PRO A 4 -3.86 11.13 -6.68
CA PRO A 4 -4.04 9.79 -7.17
C PRO A 4 -5.47 9.65 -7.70
N GLN A 5 -5.58 9.25 -8.95
CA GLN A 5 -6.89 9.03 -9.53
C GLN A 5 -7.51 7.78 -8.91
N VAL A 6 -8.69 7.95 -8.33
CA VAL A 6 -9.52 6.82 -7.97
C VAL A 6 -10.02 6.23 -9.29
N VAL A 7 -9.46 5.11 -9.67
CA VAL A 7 -9.91 4.43 -10.89
C VAL A 7 -11.21 3.70 -10.57
N GLY A 8 -12.28 4.09 -11.24
CA GLY A 8 -13.60 3.55 -11.00
C GLY A 8 -13.73 2.06 -11.34
N MET A 9 -14.55 1.41 -10.56
CA MET A 9 -15.10 0.06 -10.70
C MET A 9 -14.23 -1.01 -11.36
N TRP A 10 -13.65 -1.82 -10.52
CA TRP A 10 -12.83 -2.98 -10.90
C TRP A 10 -13.68 -4.25 -11.10
N CYS A 11 -14.84 -4.15 -11.69
CA CYS A 11 -15.74 -5.30 -11.70
C CYS A 11 -15.52 -6.33 -12.81
N ALA A 12 -14.69 -6.10 -13.80
CA ALA A 12 -14.56 -7.07 -14.89
C ALA A 12 -13.37 -6.83 -15.84
N GLU A 13 -12.56 -5.84 -15.64
CA GLU A 13 -11.46 -5.62 -16.56
C GLU A 13 -10.20 -6.35 -16.10
N PRO A 14 -9.55 -7.08 -16.96
CA PRO A 14 -8.31 -7.75 -16.62
C PRO A 14 -7.26 -6.71 -16.24
N ALA A 15 -6.58 -6.96 -15.14
CA ALA A 15 -5.55 -6.07 -14.59
C ALA A 15 -4.49 -5.64 -15.62
N HIS A 16 -4.31 -6.38 -16.70
CA HIS A 16 -3.35 -6.04 -17.74
C HIS A 16 -3.67 -4.71 -18.47
N LEU A 17 -4.95 -4.29 -18.52
CA LEU A 17 -5.30 -3.02 -19.12
C LEU A 17 -4.84 -1.82 -18.30
N TYR A 18 -4.70 -2.00 -17.00
CA TYR A 18 -4.16 -0.96 -16.13
C TYR A 18 -2.63 -0.91 -16.16
N LEU A 19 -1.99 -2.06 -16.39
CA LEU A 19 -0.53 -2.17 -16.40
C LEU A 19 0.10 -1.44 -17.59
N ASP A 20 -0.58 -1.40 -18.73
CA ASP A 20 -0.08 -0.71 -19.92
C ASP A 20 0.04 0.81 -19.72
N SER A 21 -0.68 1.37 -18.74
CA SER A 21 -0.66 2.79 -18.42
C SER A 21 0.14 3.14 -17.16
N MET A 22 0.67 2.14 -16.46
CA MET A 22 1.43 2.36 -15.22
C MET A 22 2.92 2.30 -15.45
N ASP A 23 3.62 3.32 -14.99
CA ASP A 23 5.06 3.30 -14.91
C ASP A 23 5.53 2.34 -13.82
N MET A 24 6.75 1.80 -13.96
CA MET A 24 7.38 1.00 -12.91
C MET A 24 7.52 1.85 -11.64
N GLY A 25 7.25 1.26 -10.48
CA GLY A 25 7.28 1.98 -9.23
C GLY A 25 6.11 2.93 -9.05
N SER A 26 4.90 2.49 -9.36
CA SER A 26 3.68 3.29 -9.29
C SER A 26 2.61 2.62 -8.44
N TRP A 27 1.66 3.43 -8.01
CA TRP A 27 0.50 2.98 -7.25
C TRP A 27 -0.76 3.68 -7.71
N GLN A 28 -1.92 3.06 -7.44
CA GLN A 28 -3.22 3.69 -7.65
C GLN A 28 -4.27 3.10 -6.72
N HIS A 29 -5.39 3.80 -6.62
CA HIS A 29 -6.60 3.32 -5.93
C HIS A 29 -7.62 2.86 -6.95
N PHE A 30 -8.47 1.93 -6.54
CA PHE A 30 -9.69 1.58 -7.25
C PHE A 30 -10.84 1.46 -6.26
N GLN A 31 -12.05 1.73 -6.73
CA GLN A 31 -13.23 1.69 -5.89
C GLN A 31 -13.76 0.26 -5.79
N HIS A 32 -14.15 -0.16 -4.58
CA HIS A 32 -14.77 -1.45 -4.33
C HIS A 32 -15.85 -1.28 -3.27
N ASP A 33 -17.11 -1.14 -3.70
CA ASP A 33 -18.27 -0.86 -2.83
C ASP A 33 -18.00 0.34 -1.92
N ALA A 34 -18.09 0.16 -0.60
CA ALA A 34 -17.80 1.19 0.38
C ALA A 34 -16.33 1.24 0.80
N ASP A 35 -15.50 0.32 0.29
CA ASP A 35 -14.09 0.19 0.62
C ASP A 35 -13.19 0.74 -0.49
N ILE A 36 -11.89 0.74 -0.25
CA ILE A 36 -10.91 1.25 -1.19
C ILE A 36 -9.93 0.14 -1.56
N GLY A 37 -9.75 -0.06 -2.86
CA GLY A 37 -8.74 -0.96 -3.39
C GLY A 37 -7.41 -0.26 -3.57
N LEU A 38 -6.34 -0.97 -3.22
CA LEU A 38 -4.96 -0.54 -3.37
C LEU A 38 -4.27 -1.36 -4.45
N LEU A 39 -3.49 -0.71 -5.30
CA LEU A 39 -2.68 -1.35 -6.32
C LEU A 39 -1.28 -0.76 -6.28
N GLY A 40 -0.27 -1.62 -6.19
CA GLY A 40 1.13 -1.24 -6.29
C GLY A 40 1.83 -2.05 -7.36
N CYS A 41 2.68 -1.40 -8.14
CA CYS A 41 3.45 -2.03 -9.21
C CYS A 41 4.92 -1.68 -9.08
N GLY A 42 5.78 -2.63 -9.47
CA GLY A 42 7.21 -2.41 -9.46
C GLY A 42 7.97 -3.42 -10.29
N ALA A 43 9.23 -3.13 -10.57
CA ALA A 43 10.15 -4.03 -11.28
C ALA A 43 10.49 -5.26 -10.43
N THR A 44 10.38 -5.14 -9.11
CA THR A 44 10.62 -6.21 -8.13
C THR A 44 9.42 -6.35 -7.22
N LEU A 45 9.32 -7.50 -6.56
CA LEU A 45 8.31 -7.72 -5.53
C LEU A 45 8.45 -6.72 -4.38
N ASP A 46 9.68 -6.42 -3.97
CA ASP A 46 9.99 -5.42 -2.97
C ASP A 46 9.37 -4.07 -3.31
N GLU A 47 9.57 -3.61 -4.54
CA GLU A 47 9.05 -2.33 -5.02
C GLU A 47 7.52 -2.31 -5.08
N ALA A 48 6.89 -3.40 -5.52
CA ALA A 48 5.43 -3.50 -5.52
C ALA A 48 4.85 -3.36 -4.11
N PHE A 49 5.50 -3.96 -3.11
CA PHE A 49 5.08 -3.84 -1.70
C PHE A 49 5.33 -2.44 -1.14
N GLU A 50 6.41 -1.79 -1.55
CA GLU A 50 6.67 -0.37 -1.19
C GLU A 50 5.59 0.54 -1.78
N GLN A 51 5.24 0.34 -3.04
CA GLN A 51 4.24 1.15 -3.72
C GLN A 51 2.83 0.99 -3.16
N ILE A 52 2.42 -0.23 -2.83
CA ILE A 52 1.11 -0.43 -2.22
C ILE A 52 1.05 0.16 -0.80
N ALA A 53 2.15 0.23 -0.09
CA ALA A 53 2.23 0.92 1.20
C ALA A 53 2.02 2.43 1.04
N ILE A 54 2.57 3.03 -0.01
CA ILE A 54 2.30 4.44 -0.35
C ILE A 54 0.82 4.63 -0.68
N ALA A 55 0.23 3.70 -1.43
CA ALA A 55 -1.20 3.72 -1.73
C ALA A 55 -2.05 3.66 -0.45
N LEU A 56 -1.64 2.88 0.54
CA LEU A 56 -2.31 2.82 1.85
C LEU A 56 -2.29 4.19 2.54
N THR A 57 -1.15 4.83 2.62
CA THR A 57 -1.04 6.17 3.22
C THR A 57 -1.90 7.18 2.46
N ALA A 58 -1.93 7.09 1.12
CA ALA A 58 -2.69 8.00 0.28
C ALA A 58 -4.21 7.92 0.48
N VAL A 59 -4.73 6.85 1.07
CA VAL A 59 -6.14 6.78 1.51
C VAL A 59 -6.38 7.77 2.65
N ILE A 60 -5.40 7.94 3.51
CA ILE A 60 -5.51 8.73 4.75
C ILE A 60 -5.13 10.18 4.51
N THR A 61 -4.00 10.41 3.85
CA THR A 61 -3.39 11.74 3.65
C THR A 61 -2.51 11.75 2.41
N ASP A 62 -2.05 12.92 1.99
CA ASP A 62 -1.04 13.03 0.94
C ASP A 62 0.30 12.48 1.44
N PRO A 63 0.82 11.39 0.87
CA PRO A 63 2.08 10.80 1.32
C PRO A 63 3.28 11.77 1.24
N ALA A 64 3.26 12.68 0.28
CA ALA A 64 4.32 13.68 0.12
C ALA A 64 4.36 14.68 1.27
N GLY A 65 3.27 14.83 1.99
CA GLY A 65 3.19 15.71 3.17
C GLY A 65 3.67 15.05 4.47
N VAL A 66 4.04 13.79 4.45
CA VAL A 66 4.53 13.07 5.63
C VAL A 66 6.06 13.13 5.67
N GLN A 67 6.61 13.75 6.71
CA GLN A 67 8.06 13.90 6.87
C GLN A 67 8.69 12.60 7.37
N PRO A 68 9.83 12.16 6.79
CA PRO A 68 10.49 10.90 7.17
C PRO A 68 11.39 11.09 8.41
N ARG A 69 10.82 11.46 9.54
CA ARG A 69 11.57 11.82 10.75
C ARG A 69 11.94 10.63 11.62
N VAL A 70 11.07 9.62 11.68
CA VAL A 70 11.23 8.46 12.54
C VAL A 70 11.18 7.20 11.70
N GLU A 71 12.13 6.31 11.89
CA GLU A 71 12.16 4.99 11.24
C GLU A 71 11.55 3.95 12.18
N VAL A 72 10.64 3.14 11.64
CA VAL A 72 10.05 2.00 12.34
C VAL A 72 10.37 0.74 11.54
N SER A 73 10.95 -0.25 12.21
CA SER A 73 11.23 -1.56 11.59
C SER A 73 10.01 -2.48 11.70
N ILE A 74 9.71 -3.17 10.62
CA ILE A 74 8.58 -4.10 10.53
C ILE A 74 9.08 -5.42 9.96
N HIS A 75 8.67 -6.52 10.59
CA HIS A 75 9.00 -7.87 10.17
C HIS A 75 7.72 -8.68 10.05
N CYS A 76 7.55 -9.35 8.90
CA CYS A 76 6.42 -10.23 8.65
C CYS A 76 6.92 -11.57 8.11
N ALA A 77 6.13 -12.62 8.33
CA ALA A 77 6.35 -13.93 7.73
C ALA A 77 5.00 -14.57 7.45
N ALA A 78 4.85 -15.16 6.27
CA ALA A 78 3.61 -15.79 5.84
C ALA A 78 3.91 -16.93 4.86
N PRO A 79 2.98 -17.90 4.70
CA PRO A 79 3.21 -19.05 3.80
C PRO A 79 3.38 -18.70 2.33
N ASP A 80 2.76 -17.60 1.87
CA ASP A 80 2.83 -17.16 0.47
C ASP A 80 2.83 -15.63 0.38
N ALA A 81 3.09 -15.11 -0.81
CA ALA A 81 3.23 -13.68 -1.06
C ALA A 81 1.92 -12.91 -0.83
N GLU A 82 0.77 -13.51 -1.10
CA GLU A 82 -0.53 -12.85 -0.90
C GLU A 82 -0.83 -12.67 0.58
N LEU A 83 -0.64 -13.70 1.39
CA LEU A 83 -0.78 -13.59 2.83
C LEU A 83 0.28 -12.67 3.44
N LEU A 84 1.48 -12.66 2.88
CA LEU A 84 2.53 -11.72 3.29
C LEU A 84 2.12 -10.27 3.04
N LEU A 85 1.44 -10.00 1.92
CA LEU A 85 0.90 -8.68 1.61
C LEU A 85 -0.13 -8.23 2.64
N VAL A 86 -1.06 -9.10 3.01
CA VAL A 86 -2.05 -8.79 4.05
C VAL A 86 -1.37 -8.49 5.38
N ASP A 87 -0.39 -9.31 5.77
CA ASP A 87 0.35 -9.09 7.01
C ASP A 87 1.13 -7.76 6.99
N TRP A 88 1.73 -7.43 5.86
CA TRP A 88 2.44 -6.15 5.65
C TRP A 88 1.51 -4.95 5.84
N LEU A 89 0.37 -4.93 5.16
CA LEU A 89 -0.58 -3.83 5.26
C LEU A 89 -1.16 -3.72 6.67
N ASN A 90 -1.51 -4.84 7.29
CA ASN A 90 -2.01 -4.84 8.66
C ASN A 90 -0.96 -4.42 9.68
N ALA A 91 0.31 -4.78 9.46
CA ALA A 91 1.40 -4.31 10.31
C ALA A 91 1.55 -2.78 10.24
N LEU A 92 1.43 -2.19 9.05
CA LEU A 92 1.45 -0.74 8.88
C LEU A 92 0.28 -0.08 9.59
N VAL A 93 -0.93 -0.62 9.44
CA VAL A 93 -2.12 -0.11 10.14
C VAL A 93 -1.93 -0.16 11.66
N TYR A 94 -1.40 -1.28 12.15
CA TYR A 94 -1.10 -1.45 13.57
C TYR A 94 -0.09 -0.40 14.08
N GLU A 95 1.01 -0.21 13.36
CA GLU A 95 2.05 0.75 13.77
C GLU A 95 1.53 2.20 13.72
N MET A 96 0.73 2.54 12.70
CA MET A 96 0.10 3.84 12.62
C MET A 96 -0.83 4.10 13.83
N ALA A 97 -1.64 3.12 14.17
CA ALA A 97 -2.62 3.25 15.27
C ALA A 97 -1.95 3.30 16.64
N THR A 98 -1.01 2.39 16.92
CA THR A 98 -0.38 2.26 18.23
C THR A 98 0.63 3.37 18.52
N ARG A 99 1.28 3.91 17.48
CA ARG A 99 2.26 5.00 17.60
C ARG A 99 1.66 6.37 17.34
N ASN A 100 0.42 6.44 16.89
CA ASN A 100 -0.21 7.68 16.45
C ASN A 100 0.64 8.40 15.39
N MET A 101 1.07 7.66 14.37
CA MET A 101 1.96 8.11 13.32
C MET A 101 1.36 7.90 11.95
N LEU A 102 1.90 8.64 10.97
CA LEU A 102 1.72 8.37 9.54
C LEU A 102 3.10 8.09 8.93
N PHE A 103 3.12 7.25 7.91
CA PHE A 103 4.33 6.91 7.17
C PHE A 103 4.19 7.33 5.72
N GLY A 104 5.25 7.89 5.14
CA GLY A 104 5.25 8.34 3.75
C GLY A 104 6.36 7.74 2.89
N ARG A 105 7.27 6.99 3.51
CA ARG A 105 8.39 6.35 2.83
C ARG A 105 8.57 4.94 3.35
N PHE A 106 8.84 4.00 2.44
CA PHE A 106 8.94 2.59 2.76
C PHE A 106 10.09 1.95 2.01
N ARG A 107 10.73 0.99 2.65
CA ARG A 107 11.72 0.13 2.04
C ARG A 107 11.44 -1.31 2.46
N CYS A 108 11.25 -2.18 1.48
CA CYS A 108 10.96 -3.58 1.71
C CYS A 108 12.10 -4.46 1.19
N HIS A 109 12.38 -5.52 1.91
CA HIS A 109 13.21 -6.62 1.44
C HIS A 109 12.46 -7.91 1.71
N ILE A 110 12.12 -8.63 0.63
CA ILE A 110 11.38 -9.89 0.69
C ILE A 110 12.30 -11.01 0.26
N ASP A 111 12.44 -12.01 1.12
CA ASP A 111 13.22 -13.22 0.86
C ASP A 111 12.33 -14.43 1.20
N ALA A 112 11.96 -15.18 0.16
CA ALA A 112 11.04 -16.30 0.29
C ALA A 112 9.72 -15.88 0.96
N SER A 113 9.45 -16.36 2.18
CA SER A 113 8.22 -16.09 2.92
C SER A 113 8.37 -15.03 4.00
N ARG A 114 9.46 -14.26 3.97
CA ARG A 114 9.78 -13.25 4.99
C ARG A 114 9.92 -11.88 4.38
N LEU A 115 9.41 -10.90 5.11
CA LEU A 115 9.56 -9.49 4.79
C LEU A 115 10.27 -8.78 5.94
N GLU A 116 11.32 -8.06 5.60
CA GLU A 116 11.96 -7.07 6.49
C GLU A 116 11.78 -5.71 5.87
N ALA A 117 11.22 -4.78 6.62
CA ALA A 117 10.92 -3.46 6.09
C ALA A 117 11.25 -2.36 7.08
N SER A 118 11.44 -1.18 6.52
CA SER A 118 11.49 0.08 7.26
C SER A 118 10.40 1.01 6.73
N ALA A 119 9.73 1.69 7.64
CA ALA A 119 8.78 2.74 7.34
C ALA A 119 9.24 4.02 8.03
N TRP A 120 9.25 5.13 7.29
CA TRP A 120 9.63 6.44 7.79
C TRP A 120 8.42 7.35 7.83
N GLY A 121 8.24 8.02 8.94
CA GLY A 121 7.12 8.92 9.12
C GLY A 121 7.28 9.84 10.31
N GLU A 122 6.17 10.36 10.79
CA GLU A 122 6.10 11.33 11.87
C GLU A 122 4.78 11.20 12.64
N PRO A 123 4.70 11.76 13.85
CA PRO A 123 3.43 11.81 14.56
C PRO A 123 2.34 12.52 13.76
N ILE A 124 1.10 12.07 13.88
CA ILE A 124 -0.03 12.70 13.21
C ILE A 124 -0.19 14.13 13.71
N ASP A 125 -0.25 15.05 12.77
CA ASP A 125 -0.64 16.44 12.97
C ASP A 125 -1.94 16.67 12.19
N VAL A 126 -3.07 16.68 12.88
CA VAL A 126 -4.39 16.74 12.25
C VAL A 126 -4.55 17.98 11.38
N ALA A 127 -4.03 19.12 11.81
CA ALA A 127 -4.12 20.36 11.05
C ALA A 127 -3.30 20.31 9.75
N ARG A 128 -2.11 19.72 9.79
CA ARG A 128 -1.20 19.65 8.64
C ARG A 128 -1.49 18.47 7.73
N HIS A 129 -1.71 17.28 8.29
CA HIS A 129 -1.98 16.07 7.51
C HIS A 129 -3.42 15.98 7.01
N ALA A 130 -4.37 16.61 7.71
CA ALA A 130 -5.79 16.59 7.38
C ALA A 130 -6.29 15.17 7.03
N PRO A 131 -6.15 14.19 7.95
CA PRO A 131 -6.49 12.81 7.64
C PRO A 131 -7.97 12.67 7.26
N ALA A 132 -8.23 12.03 6.12
CA ALA A 132 -9.57 11.93 5.54
C ALA A 132 -10.39 10.80 6.16
N VAL A 133 -9.76 9.65 6.39
CA VAL A 133 -10.39 8.44 6.93
C VAL A 133 -9.42 7.67 7.80
N GLU A 134 -9.96 6.76 8.60
CA GLU A 134 -9.19 5.76 9.31
C GLU A 134 -9.26 4.44 8.54
N VAL A 135 -8.12 3.82 8.27
CA VAL A 135 -8.05 2.48 7.69
C VAL A 135 -8.09 1.47 8.84
N LYS A 136 -9.07 0.57 8.81
CA LYS A 136 -9.27 -0.44 9.87
C LYS A 136 -8.41 -1.67 9.65
N GLY A 137 -8.18 -2.05 8.41
CA GLY A 137 -7.34 -3.20 8.08
C GLY A 137 -7.43 -3.61 6.63
N ALA A 138 -6.55 -4.53 6.26
CA ALA A 138 -6.57 -5.19 4.96
C ALA A 138 -7.58 -6.34 4.97
N THR A 139 -8.24 -6.55 3.83
CA THR A 139 -9.15 -7.68 3.62
C THR A 139 -8.55 -8.67 2.64
N TYR A 140 -9.18 -9.83 2.49
CA TYR A 140 -8.81 -10.80 1.46
C TYR A 140 -9.48 -10.51 0.11
N THR A 141 -10.32 -9.48 0.05
CA THR A 141 -11.00 -9.08 -1.18
C THR A 141 -10.00 -8.46 -2.14
N GLY A 142 -10.02 -8.88 -3.40
CA GLY A 142 -9.11 -8.37 -4.42
C GLY A 142 -7.64 -8.64 -4.13
N LEU A 143 -7.35 -9.56 -3.22
CA LEU A 143 -5.99 -9.91 -2.82
C LEU A 143 -5.29 -10.65 -3.96
N ARG A 144 -4.20 -10.07 -4.44
CA ARG A 144 -3.41 -10.64 -5.52
C ARG A 144 -1.98 -10.15 -5.47
N VAL A 145 -1.06 -11.08 -5.66
CA VAL A 145 0.35 -10.80 -5.92
C VAL A 145 0.75 -11.63 -7.14
N SER A 146 1.11 -10.97 -8.23
CA SER A 146 1.42 -11.65 -9.47
C SER A 146 2.47 -10.90 -10.26
N ARG A 147 3.07 -11.61 -11.22
CA ARG A 147 3.99 -11.02 -12.18
C ARG A 147 3.30 -10.95 -13.53
N GLU A 148 3.14 -9.74 -14.05
CA GLU A 148 2.43 -9.49 -15.29
C GLU A 148 3.23 -8.54 -16.16
N GLY A 149 3.49 -8.94 -17.42
CA GLY A 149 4.21 -8.09 -18.36
C GLY A 149 5.61 -7.66 -17.91
N GLY A 150 6.30 -8.51 -17.13
CA GLY A 150 7.61 -8.19 -16.57
C GLY A 150 7.59 -7.34 -15.32
N MET A 151 6.39 -6.97 -14.83
CA MET A 151 6.20 -6.20 -13.61
C MET A 151 5.57 -7.04 -12.51
N TRP A 152 5.91 -6.72 -11.25
CA TRP A 152 5.21 -7.26 -10.10
C TRP A 152 4.01 -6.36 -9.75
N VAL A 153 2.90 -7.00 -9.45
CA VAL A 153 1.64 -6.33 -9.10
C VAL A 153 1.16 -6.85 -7.75
N ALA A 154 0.88 -5.94 -6.85
CA ALA A 154 0.26 -6.23 -5.55
C ALA A 154 -1.07 -5.49 -5.46
N SER A 155 -2.12 -6.19 -5.05
CA SER A 155 -3.48 -5.64 -4.98
C SER A 155 -4.18 -6.14 -3.73
N CYS A 156 -4.91 -5.26 -3.07
CA CYS A 156 -5.67 -5.59 -1.86
C CYS A 156 -6.72 -4.50 -1.59
N VAL A 157 -7.89 -4.91 -1.14
CA VAL A 157 -8.93 -3.97 -0.67
C VAL A 157 -8.76 -3.76 0.83
N VAL A 158 -8.81 -2.51 1.25
CA VAL A 158 -8.76 -2.12 2.67
C VAL A 158 -10.10 -1.63 3.15
N ASP A 159 -10.43 -1.98 4.39
CA ASP A 159 -11.64 -1.56 5.09
C ASP A 159 -11.41 -0.18 5.73
N VAL A 160 -12.32 0.73 5.48
CA VAL A 160 -12.27 2.12 5.98
C VAL A 160 -13.46 2.51 6.85
#